data_9cfbad971f81a4652b300b6f7faf164c
#
_entry.id   9cfbad971f81a4652b300b6f7faf164c
#
_cell.length_a   1.000
_cell.length_b   1.000
_cell.length_c   1.000
_cell.angle_alpha   90.00
_cell.angle_beta   90.00
_cell.angle_gamma   90.00
#
_symmetry.space_group_name_H-M   'P 1'
#
loop_
_entity.id
_entity.type
_entity.pdbx_description
1 polymer ?
#
loop_
_entity_poly.entity_id
_entity_poly.type
_entity_poly.pdbx_seq_one_letter_code
_entity_poly.pdbx_strand_id
1 'polypeptide(L)'
;MKPKLLTFDIFGTVVDWRRGLSEALARAGRPLEAGEFDAIVDRQGALEQERPFRNYREITKLSLMEVLDFDTAWADAIGEGAGEWPVYPDAPAALKRIMAVAPCVAMTNSDRAHGVQAQRALGFMLSAWICAEDVHRYKPDPAFWGEVARRLGVEPGPGWWHVSAYADYDLDVARSLGLTTVYVDRPHARSGPADHRVADLEGLAALVGR
;
A
#
# COMPACT_ATOMS: atom_id res chain seq x y z
N MET A 1 -9.24 -19.47 -12.07
CA MET A 1 -10.58 -18.94 -11.65
C MET A 1 -10.53 -17.42 -11.79
N LYS A 2 -11.59 -16.79 -12.32
CA LYS A 2 -11.64 -15.31 -12.38
C LYS A 2 -11.86 -14.71 -10.98
N PRO A 3 -11.24 -13.55 -10.69
CA PRO A 3 -11.47 -12.89 -9.41
C PRO A 3 -12.93 -12.38 -9.31
N LYS A 4 -13.50 -12.51 -8.11
CA LYS A 4 -14.78 -11.87 -7.74
C LYS A 4 -14.53 -10.52 -7.05
N LEU A 5 -13.35 -10.37 -6.47
CA LEU A 5 -12.86 -9.19 -5.77
C LEU A 5 -11.34 -9.13 -5.92
N LEU A 6 -10.79 -7.95 -6.20
CA LEU A 6 -9.36 -7.69 -6.04
C LEU A 6 -9.15 -6.66 -4.94
N THR A 7 -8.26 -6.96 -4.02
CA THR A 7 -7.74 -5.99 -3.05
C THR A 7 -6.29 -5.67 -3.37
N PHE A 8 -5.91 -4.43 -3.20
CA PHE A 8 -4.60 -3.93 -3.55
C PHE A 8 -3.91 -3.32 -2.34
N ASP A 9 -2.69 -3.74 -2.07
CA ASP A 9 -1.74 -2.87 -1.41
C ASP A 9 -1.50 -1.63 -2.28
N ILE A 10 -1.27 -0.48 -1.66
CA ILE A 10 -1.18 0.80 -2.36
C ILE A 10 0.24 1.34 -2.40
N PHE A 11 0.83 1.59 -1.22
CA PHE A 11 2.15 2.21 -1.15
C PHE A 11 3.26 1.19 -1.43
N GLY A 12 3.91 1.32 -2.58
CA GLY A 12 4.89 0.38 -3.11
C GLY A 12 4.33 -0.55 -4.19
N THR A 13 3.01 -0.66 -4.34
CA THR A 13 2.35 -1.46 -5.38
C THR A 13 1.69 -0.60 -6.46
N VAL A 14 0.96 0.43 -6.07
CA VAL A 14 0.25 1.40 -6.94
C VAL A 14 0.93 2.76 -6.90
N VAL A 15 1.30 3.21 -5.71
CA VAL A 15 2.03 4.48 -5.45
C VAL A 15 3.51 4.18 -5.25
N ASP A 16 4.37 4.88 -5.96
CA ASP A 16 5.84 4.82 -5.81
C ASP A 16 6.28 5.66 -4.59
N TRP A 17 6.00 5.12 -3.41
CA TRP A 17 6.24 5.82 -2.16
C TRP A 17 7.73 6.07 -1.89
N ARG A 18 8.64 5.18 -2.35
CA ARG A 18 10.07 5.36 -2.18
C ARG A 18 10.56 6.60 -2.93
N ARG A 19 10.13 6.74 -4.17
CA ARG A 19 10.38 7.94 -4.97
C ARG A 19 9.72 9.16 -4.34
N GLY A 20 8.46 9.05 -3.93
CA GLY A 20 7.70 10.15 -3.34
C GLY A 20 8.33 10.71 -2.07
N LEU A 21 8.73 9.83 -1.15
CA LEU A 21 9.42 10.22 0.08
C LEU A 21 10.78 10.86 -0.23
N SER A 22 11.58 10.24 -1.12
CA SER A 22 12.90 10.78 -1.50
C SER A 22 12.80 12.16 -2.13
N GLU A 23 11.84 12.38 -3.03
CA GLU A 23 11.58 13.68 -3.65
C GLU A 23 11.08 14.72 -2.63
N ALA A 24 10.24 14.32 -1.67
CA ALA A 24 9.73 15.21 -0.63
C ALA A 24 10.86 15.69 0.29
N LEU A 25 11.73 14.80 0.73
CA LEU A 25 12.90 15.13 1.55
C LEU A 25 13.90 16.01 0.79
N ALA A 26 14.15 15.71 -0.49
CA ALA A 26 15.02 16.53 -1.33
C ALA A 26 14.48 17.97 -1.50
N ARG A 27 13.15 18.13 -1.68
CA ARG A 27 12.50 19.45 -1.72
C ARG A 27 12.61 20.23 -0.41
N ALA A 28 12.65 19.52 0.71
CA ALA A 28 12.89 20.11 2.03
C ALA A 28 14.38 20.39 2.32
N GLY A 29 15.26 20.20 1.33
CA GLY A 29 16.70 20.44 1.48
C GLY A 29 17.48 19.33 2.19
N ARG A 30 16.87 18.15 2.38
CA ARG A 30 17.46 17.00 3.08
C ARG A 30 17.36 15.72 2.23
N PRO A 31 18.14 15.59 1.15
CA PRO A 31 18.17 14.36 0.38
C PRO A 31 18.66 13.19 1.25
N LEU A 32 18.13 12.00 0.98
CA LEU A 32 18.50 10.79 1.69
C LEU A 32 19.92 10.34 1.36
N GLU A 33 20.64 9.93 2.40
CA GLU A 33 21.91 9.24 2.28
C GLU A 33 21.73 7.72 2.20
N ALA A 34 22.82 7.00 1.90
CA ALA A 34 22.80 5.55 1.80
C ALA A 34 22.38 4.90 3.13
N GLY A 35 21.40 4.01 3.10
CA GLY A 35 20.89 3.30 4.27
C GLY A 35 19.79 4.03 5.05
N GLU A 36 19.64 5.34 4.91
CA GLU A 36 18.63 6.10 5.67
C GLU A 36 17.19 5.71 5.29
N PHE A 37 16.96 5.40 4.02
CA PHE A 37 15.62 4.93 3.61
C PHE A 37 15.21 3.67 4.38
N ASP A 38 16.11 2.69 4.45
CA ASP A 38 15.82 1.42 5.12
C ASP A 38 15.65 1.63 6.64
N ALA A 39 16.45 2.52 7.25
CA ALA A 39 16.29 2.91 8.65
C ALA A 39 14.92 3.57 8.93
N ILE A 40 14.42 4.42 8.03
CA ILE A 40 13.07 5.00 8.12
C ILE A 40 12.02 3.90 8.05
N VAL A 41 12.15 2.96 7.10
CA VAL A 41 11.22 1.81 6.95
C VAL A 41 11.17 0.97 8.23
N ASP A 42 12.34 0.62 8.77
CA ASP A 42 12.43 -0.18 10.00
C ASP A 42 11.79 0.55 11.19
N ARG A 43 12.01 1.86 11.29
CA ARG A 43 11.40 2.67 12.36
C ARG A 43 9.89 2.79 12.18
N GLN A 44 9.39 2.98 10.96
CA GLN A 44 7.95 2.97 10.69
C GLN A 44 7.32 1.64 11.09
N GLY A 45 7.93 0.52 10.68
CA GLY A 45 7.45 -0.81 11.06
C GLY A 45 7.41 -1.04 12.58
N ALA A 46 8.39 -0.52 13.33
CA ALA A 46 8.37 -0.57 14.79
C ALA A 46 7.22 0.27 15.37
N LEU A 47 7.02 1.51 14.88
CA LEU A 47 5.96 2.41 15.33
C LEU A 47 4.55 1.85 15.03
N GLU A 48 4.36 1.14 13.93
CA GLU A 48 3.10 0.47 13.57
C GLU A 48 2.69 -0.61 14.59
N GLN A 49 3.66 -1.22 15.27
CA GLN A 49 3.43 -2.24 16.30
C GLN A 49 3.18 -1.66 17.69
N GLU A 50 3.48 -0.40 17.93
CA GLU A 50 3.30 0.25 19.22
C GLU A 50 1.81 0.49 19.55
N ARG A 51 1.51 0.65 20.81
CA ARG A 51 0.16 1.00 21.32
C ARG A 51 0.25 2.23 22.22
N PRO A 52 -0.77 3.13 22.18
CA PRO A 52 -1.99 3.07 21.36
C PRO A 52 -1.72 3.24 19.85
N PHE A 53 -2.72 2.91 19.01
CA PHE A 53 -2.66 3.12 17.56
C PHE A 53 -2.32 4.58 17.24
N ARG A 54 -1.35 4.77 16.34
CA ARG A 54 -1.03 6.06 15.71
C ARG A 54 -1.46 6.02 14.25
N ASN A 55 -1.87 7.12 13.68
CA ASN A 55 -2.12 7.21 12.25
C ASN A 55 -0.79 7.27 11.46
N TYR A 56 -0.86 7.01 10.16
CA TYR A 56 0.35 6.91 9.33
C TYR A 56 1.07 8.25 9.16
N ARG A 57 0.35 9.38 9.14
CA ARG A 57 0.96 10.72 9.18
C ARG A 57 1.87 10.89 10.38
N GLU A 58 1.40 10.51 11.56
CA GLU A 58 2.20 10.58 12.79
C GLU A 58 3.39 9.63 12.76
N ILE A 59 3.21 8.40 12.25
CA ILE A 59 4.30 7.44 12.08
C ILE A 59 5.36 7.98 11.14
N THR A 60 4.98 8.53 10.00
CA THR A 60 5.91 9.14 9.04
C THR A 60 6.66 10.30 9.71
N LYS A 61 5.94 11.21 10.38
CA LYS A 61 6.55 12.32 11.10
C LYS A 61 7.59 11.86 12.12
N LEU A 62 7.22 10.94 13.02
CA LEU A 62 8.11 10.45 14.06
C LEU A 62 9.33 9.72 13.49
N SER A 63 9.14 8.89 12.47
CA SER A 63 10.26 8.17 11.84
C SER A 63 11.28 9.13 11.22
N LEU A 64 10.83 10.20 10.57
CA LEU A 64 11.72 11.21 9.99
C LEU A 64 12.47 12.00 11.06
N MET A 65 11.78 12.39 12.13
CA MET A 65 12.40 13.12 13.24
C MET A 65 13.45 12.26 13.96
N GLU A 66 13.13 11.00 14.23
CA GLU A 66 14.01 10.12 15.02
C GLU A 66 15.19 9.57 14.22
N VAL A 67 15.01 9.30 12.92
CA VAL A 67 16.07 8.73 12.07
C VAL A 67 16.97 9.80 11.47
N LEU A 68 16.39 10.94 11.05
CA LEU A 68 17.10 11.97 10.30
C LEU A 68 17.40 13.23 11.14
N ASP A 69 16.98 13.29 12.40
CA ASP A 69 16.94 14.52 13.20
C ASP A 69 16.25 15.68 12.43
N PHE A 70 15.13 15.34 11.78
CA PHE A 70 14.47 16.20 10.80
C PHE A 70 13.52 17.20 11.45
N ASP A 71 13.38 18.38 10.86
CA ASP A 71 12.50 19.43 11.36
C ASP A 71 11.04 18.97 11.46
N THR A 72 10.40 19.24 12.58
CA THR A 72 9.06 18.79 12.93
C THR A 72 8.01 19.26 11.94
N ALA A 73 8.07 20.49 11.45
CA ALA A 73 7.07 21.06 10.55
C ALA A 73 7.19 20.43 9.15
N TRP A 74 8.42 20.22 8.68
CA TRP A 74 8.67 19.50 7.43
C TRP A 74 8.27 18.02 7.52
N ALA A 75 8.61 17.35 8.63
CA ALA A 75 8.24 15.95 8.86
C ALA A 75 6.72 15.77 8.86
N ASP A 76 5.99 16.66 9.51
CA ASP A 76 4.54 16.64 9.55
C ASP A 76 3.90 16.90 8.18
N ALA A 77 4.41 17.88 7.42
CA ALA A 77 3.97 18.16 6.06
C ALA A 77 4.21 16.99 5.09
N ILE A 78 5.36 16.30 5.22
CA ILE A 78 5.64 15.10 4.42
C ILE A 78 4.68 13.98 4.77
N GLY A 79 4.41 13.74 6.05
CA GLY A 79 3.44 12.75 6.50
C GLY A 79 2.03 13.06 6.00
N GLU A 80 1.59 14.34 6.06
CA GLU A 80 0.28 14.76 5.56
C GLU A 80 0.13 14.57 4.06
N GLY A 81 1.19 14.84 3.28
CA GLY A 81 1.18 14.76 1.82
C GLY A 81 1.48 13.38 1.24
N ALA A 82 1.59 12.32 2.05
CA ALA A 82 2.03 11.01 1.57
C ALA A 82 1.15 10.43 0.44
N GLY A 83 -0.14 10.74 0.41
CA GLY A 83 -1.03 10.30 -0.66
C GLY A 83 -0.85 11.03 -1.99
N GLU A 84 -0.12 12.14 -2.02
CA GLU A 84 0.21 12.90 -3.25
C GLU A 84 1.45 12.37 -3.97
N TRP A 85 2.12 11.36 -3.39
CA TRP A 85 3.29 10.76 -4.01
C TRP A 85 2.95 10.13 -5.37
N PRO A 86 3.95 10.05 -6.30
CA PRO A 86 3.69 9.63 -7.67
C PRO A 86 3.12 8.21 -7.73
N VAL A 87 2.11 8.00 -8.57
CA VAL A 87 1.64 6.66 -8.92
C VAL A 87 2.56 6.05 -9.97
N TYR A 88 2.72 4.73 -9.96
CA TYR A 88 3.44 4.05 -11.04
C TYR A 88 2.75 4.29 -12.37
N PRO A 89 3.50 4.53 -13.47
CA PRO A 89 2.92 4.91 -14.76
C PRO A 89 1.92 3.91 -15.34
N ASP A 90 2.08 2.63 -15.05
CA ASP A 90 1.19 1.55 -15.49
C ASP A 90 -0.13 1.51 -14.70
N ALA A 91 -0.17 2.07 -13.49
CA ALA A 91 -1.29 1.88 -12.58
C ALA A 91 -2.62 2.46 -13.06
N PRO A 92 -2.73 3.72 -13.55
CA PRO A 92 -4.03 4.30 -13.87
C PRO A 92 -4.79 3.57 -14.99
N ALA A 93 -4.09 3.21 -16.08
CA ALA A 93 -4.70 2.52 -17.20
C ALA A 93 -5.05 1.06 -16.87
N ALA A 94 -4.12 0.36 -16.21
CA ALA A 94 -4.32 -1.03 -15.83
C ALA A 94 -5.47 -1.19 -14.82
N LEU A 95 -5.53 -0.36 -13.77
CA LEU A 95 -6.59 -0.43 -12.76
C LEU A 95 -7.98 -0.20 -13.38
N LYS A 96 -8.14 0.75 -14.32
CA LYS A 96 -9.41 0.93 -15.02
C LYS A 96 -9.85 -0.31 -15.78
N ARG A 97 -8.92 -1.02 -16.43
CA ARG A 97 -9.23 -2.29 -17.11
C ARG A 97 -9.57 -3.41 -16.14
N ILE A 98 -8.85 -3.49 -15.02
CA ILE A 98 -9.11 -4.49 -13.98
C ILE A 98 -10.48 -4.26 -13.34
N MET A 99 -10.83 -3.00 -13.05
CA MET A 99 -12.14 -2.61 -12.50
C MET A 99 -13.30 -2.94 -13.42
N ALA A 100 -13.09 -3.05 -14.73
CA ALA A 100 -14.12 -3.54 -15.68
C ALA A 100 -14.39 -5.05 -15.54
N VAL A 101 -13.53 -5.79 -14.85
CA VAL A 101 -13.68 -7.24 -14.64
C VAL A 101 -14.25 -7.55 -13.26
N ALA A 102 -13.75 -6.89 -12.22
CA ALA A 102 -14.20 -7.11 -10.85
C ALA A 102 -13.96 -5.86 -9.97
N PRO A 103 -14.68 -5.71 -8.85
CA PRO A 103 -14.44 -4.64 -7.89
C PRO A 103 -12.98 -4.62 -7.42
N CYS A 104 -12.38 -3.41 -7.38
CA CYS A 104 -11.02 -3.17 -6.90
C CYS A 104 -11.07 -2.32 -5.63
N VAL A 105 -10.50 -2.82 -4.56
CA VAL A 105 -10.52 -2.20 -3.24
C VAL A 105 -9.10 -1.97 -2.75
N ALA A 106 -8.81 -0.77 -2.24
CA ALA A 106 -7.56 -0.50 -1.56
C ALA A 106 -7.55 -1.15 -0.17
N MET A 107 -6.45 -1.83 0.18
CA MET A 107 -6.12 -2.34 1.51
C MET A 107 -4.74 -1.83 1.90
N THR A 108 -4.65 -0.76 2.68
CA THR A 108 -3.41 -0.01 2.80
C THR A 108 -3.09 0.44 4.22
N ASN A 109 -1.81 0.36 4.58
CA ASN A 109 -1.25 0.92 5.80
C ASN A 109 -1.12 2.44 5.65
N SER A 110 -2.26 3.16 5.66
CA SER A 110 -2.30 4.61 5.47
C SER A 110 -3.50 5.24 6.19
N ASP A 111 -3.69 6.54 5.98
CA ASP A 111 -4.81 7.30 6.52
C ASP A 111 -5.87 7.57 5.44
N ARG A 112 -7.08 7.96 5.86
CA ARG A 112 -8.20 8.32 4.95
C ARG A 112 -7.84 9.50 4.04
N ALA A 113 -7.15 10.50 4.59
CA ALA A 113 -6.68 11.65 3.83
C ALA A 113 -5.78 11.24 2.66
N HIS A 114 -4.85 10.30 2.89
CA HIS A 114 -3.99 9.75 1.85
C HIS A 114 -4.80 9.04 0.75
N GLY A 115 -5.92 8.42 1.11
CA GLY A 115 -6.83 7.81 0.14
C GLY A 115 -7.47 8.81 -0.81
N VAL A 116 -7.88 9.96 -0.29
CA VAL A 116 -8.41 11.06 -1.12
C VAL A 116 -7.34 11.60 -2.07
N GLN A 117 -6.12 11.80 -1.57
CA GLN A 117 -4.99 12.30 -2.34
C GLN A 117 -4.58 11.31 -3.44
N ALA A 118 -4.39 10.03 -3.10
CA ALA A 118 -3.96 8.99 -4.04
C ALA A 118 -5.01 8.76 -5.16
N GLN A 119 -6.29 8.75 -4.84
CA GLN A 119 -7.35 8.60 -5.84
C GLN A 119 -7.48 9.84 -6.74
N ARG A 120 -7.15 11.03 -6.23
CA ARG A 120 -7.01 12.23 -7.06
C ARG A 120 -5.84 12.09 -8.04
N ALA A 121 -4.69 11.57 -7.58
CA ALA A 121 -3.53 11.30 -8.43
C ALA A 121 -3.81 10.22 -9.49
N LEU A 122 -4.60 9.19 -9.17
CA LEU A 122 -5.08 8.18 -10.11
C LEU A 122 -6.08 8.74 -11.14
N GLY A 123 -6.83 9.80 -10.79
CA GLY A 123 -7.88 10.40 -11.62
C GLY A 123 -9.21 9.67 -11.61
N PHE A 124 -9.41 8.73 -10.68
CA PHE A 124 -10.67 8.00 -10.45
C PHE A 124 -10.69 7.39 -9.05
N MET A 125 -11.88 6.94 -8.63
CA MET A 125 -12.08 6.25 -7.36
C MET A 125 -12.04 4.73 -7.57
N LEU A 126 -11.40 4.01 -6.64
CA LEU A 126 -11.56 2.57 -6.51
C LEU A 126 -12.95 2.24 -5.95
N SER A 127 -13.36 0.98 -6.01
CA SER A 127 -14.66 0.51 -5.50
C SER A 127 -14.83 0.75 -4.00
N ALA A 128 -13.75 0.68 -3.25
CA ALA A 128 -13.66 1.11 -1.85
C ALA A 128 -12.20 1.40 -1.49
N TRP A 129 -12.00 2.15 -0.40
CA TRP A 129 -10.70 2.39 0.21
C TRP A 129 -10.79 2.05 1.68
N ILE A 130 -10.01 1.06 2.12
CA ILE A 130 -9.93 0.62 3.51
C ILE A 130 -8.48 0.74 3.95
N CYS A 131 -8.25 1.55 4.97
CA CYS A 131 -6.91 1.88 5.46
C CYS A 131 -6.73 1.56 6.94
N ALA A 132 -5.49 1.61 7.41
CA ALA A 132 -5.15 1.33 8.80
C ALA A 132 -5.91 2.23 9.79
N GLU A 133 -6.15 3.50 9.44
CA GLU A 133 -6.94 4.41 10.25
C GLU A 133 -8.40 3.96 10.42
N ASP A 134 -8.97 3.26 9.42
CA ASP A 134 -10.33 2.72 9.50
C ASP A 134 -10.44 1.51 10.44
N VAL A 135 -9.37 0.72 10.48
CA VAL A 135 -9.33 -0.58 11.16
C VAL A 135 -8.68 -0.47 12.54
N HIS A 136 -7.91 0.59 12.78
CA HIS A 136 -7.02 0.77 13.93
C HIS A 136 -6.02 -0.39 14.09
N ARG A 137 -5.59 -0.92 12.94
CA ARG A 137 -4.58 -1.98 12.80
C ARG A 137 -3.78 -1.75 11.52
N TYR A 138 -2.54 -2.16 11.56
CA TYR A 138 -1.65 -2.21 10.41
C TYR A 138 -1.54 -3.64 9.88
N LYS A 139 -1.43 -3.83 8.57
CA LYS A 139 -0.93 -5.08 8.02
C LYS A 139 0.50 -5.29 8.57
N PRO A 140 0.92 -6.50 8.93
CA PRO A 140 0.33 -7.80 8.59
C PRO A 140 -0.68 -8.37 9.62
N ASP A 141 -1.25 -7.59 10.53
CA ASP A 141 -2.23 -8.12 11.49
C ASP A 141 -3.43 -8.74 10.73
N PRO A 142 -3.72 -10.05 10.87
CA PRO A 142 -4.83 -10.71 10.17
C PRO A 142 -6.20 -10.09 10.45
N ALA A 143 -6.35 -9.38 11.57
CA ALA A 143 -7.57 -8.64 11.89
C ALA A 143 -7.89 -7.56 10.84
N PHE A 144 -6.89 -7.05 10.10
CA PHE A 144 -7.12 -6.14 8.98
C PHE A 144 -7.96 -6.81 7.89
N TRP A 145 -7.59 -8.03 7.46
CA TRP A 145 -8.36 -8.80 6.47
C TRP A 145 -9.75 -9.17 6.97
N GLY A 146 -9.87 -9.54 8.25
CA GLY A 146 -11.16 -9.82 8.89
C GLY A 146 -12.11 -8.62 8.85
N GLU A 147 -11.60 -7.42 9.11
CA GLU A 147 -12.40 -6.19 9.04
C GLU A 147 -12.77 -5.83 7.58
N VAL A 148 -11.87 -6.05 6.62
CA VAL A 148 -12.18 -5.89 5.19
C VAL A 148 -13.28 -6.85 4.78
N ALA A 149 -13.18 -8.13 5.14
CA ALA A 149 -14.20 -9.15 4.87
C ALA A 149 -15.57 -8.72 5.41
N ARG A 150 -15.61 -8.27 6.66
CA ARG A 150 -16.84 -7.80 7.34
C ARG A 150 -17.44 -6.57 6.63
N ARG A 151 -16.63 -5.57 6.26
CA ARG A 151 -17.10 -4.33 5.60
C ARG A 151 -17.64 -4.58 4.20
N LEU A 152 -17.01 -5.50 3.47
CA LEU A 152 -17.40 -5.83 2.11
C LEU A 152 -18.47 -6.92 2.03
N GLY A 153 -18.78 -7.60 3.15
CA GLY A 153 -19.71 -8.73 3.17
C GLY A 153 -19.21 -9.91 2.34
N VAL A 154 -17.90 -10.17 2.35
CA VAL A 154 -17.27 -11.25 1.59
C VAL A 154 -16.58 -12.24 2.51
N GLU A 155 -16.57 -13.52 2.13
CA GLU A 155 -15.80 -14.53 2.81
C GLU A 155 -14.42 -14.70 2.17
N PRO A 156 -13.34 -14.89 2.98
CA PRO A 156 -12.04 -15.27 2.46
C PRO A 156 -12.11 -16.53 1.61
N GLY A 157 -11.37 -16.54 0.51
CA GLY A 157 -11.33 -17.70 -0.38
C GLY A 157 -10.74 -17.37 -1.75
N PRO A 158 -10.61 -18.36 -2.64
CA PRO A 158 -9.85 -18.23 -3.90
C PRO A 158 -10.47 -17.26 -4.94
N GLY A 159 -11.70 -16.81 -4.71
CA GLY A 159 -12.33 -15.75 -5.53
C GLY A 159 -11.91 -14.33 -5.12
N TRP A 160 -11.30 -14.16 -3.96
CA TRP A 160 -10.71 -12.91 -3.50
C TRP A 160 -9.22 -12.93 -3.82
N TRP A 161 -8.79 -12.06 -4.72
CA TRP A 161 -7.38 -11.92 -5.09
C TRP A 161 -6.77 -10.73 -4.34
N HIS A 162 -5.64 -10.95 -3.69
CA HIS A 162 -4.85 -9.89 -3.05
C HIS A 162 -3.58 -9.61 -3.84
N VAL A 163 -3.35 -8.34 -4.16
CA VAL A 163 -2.30 -7.87 -5.06
C VAL A 163 -1.32 -7.01 -4.28
N SER A 164 -0.06 -7.38 -4.25
CA SER A 164 0.99 -6.63 -3.54
C SER A 164 2.38 -6.86 -4.13
N ALA A 165 3.25 -5.88 -3.96
CA ALA A 165 4.68 -5.99 -4.19
C ALA A 165 5.45 -6.57 -2.98
N TYR A 166 4.76 -6.88 -1.89
CA TYR A 166 5.36 -7.35 -0.63
C TYR A 166 4.84 -8.75 -0.28
N ALA A 167 5.63 -9.76 -0.63
CA ALA A 167 5.21 -11.15 -0.41
C ALA A 167 5.27 -11.56 1.07
N ASP A 168 6.28 -11.09 1.79
CA ASP A 168 6.59 -11.53 3.15
C ASP A 168 5.55 -11.08 4.19
N TYR A 169 5.12 -9.83 4.15
CA TYR A 169 4.21 -9.31 5.17
C TYR A 169 2.76 -9.19 4.70
N ASP A 170 2.50 -9.17 3.40
CA ASP A 170 1.18 -8.91 2.84
C ASP A 170 0.57 -10.17 2.20
N LEU A 171 1.27 -10.76 1.20
CA LEU A 171 0.77 -11.95 0.50
C LEU A 171 0.81 -13.22 1.36
N ASP A 172 1.76 -13.35 2.30
CA ASP A 172 1.81 -14.51 3.19
C ASP A 172 0.59 -14.59 4.09
N VAL A 173 0.12 -13.45 4.61
CA VAL A 173 -1.13 -13.42 5.40
C VAL A 173 -2.33 -13.71 4.51
N ALA A 174 -2.45 -13.06 3.35
CA ALA A 174 -3.54 -13.32 2.40
C ALA A 174 -3.62 -14.80 2.02
N ARG A 175 -2.49 -15.43 1.74
CA ARG A 175 -2.39 -16.85 1.41
C ARG A 175 -2.82 -17.74 2.59
N SER A 176 -2.43 -17.41 3.82
CA SER A 176 -2.83 -18.16 5.01
C SER A 176 -4.35 -18.15 5.25
N LEU A 177 -5.03 -17.11 4.75
CA LEU A 177 -6.47 -16.96 4.77
C LEU A 177 -7.19 -17.60 3.57
N GLY A 178 -6.45 -18.27 2.66
CA GLY A 178 -7.00 -18.95 1.49
C GLY A 178 -7.34 -18.03 0.31
N LEU A 179 -6.82 -16.80 0.29
CA LEU A 179 -6.96 -15.89 -0.84
C LEU A 179 -6.03 -16.31 -1.99
N THR A 180 -6.38 -15.94 -3.21
CA THR A 180 -5.45 -16.00 -4.34
C THR A 180 -4.51 -14.80 -4.27
N THR A 181 -3.21 -15.04 -4.35
CA THR A 181 -2.18 -14.01 -4.19
C THR A 181 -1.53 -13.66 -5.52
N VAL A 182 -1.35 -12.36 -5.76
CA VAL A 182 -0.67 -11.82 -6.95
C VAL A 182 0.49 -10.93 -6.52
N TYR A 183 1.69 -11.38 -6.82
CA TYR A 183 2.90 -10.59 -6.65
C TYR A 183 3.13 -9.70 -7.87
N VAL A 184 3.31 -8.40 -7.63
CA VAL A 184 3.69 -7.41 -8.64
C VAL A 184 5.16 -7.08 -8.48
N ASP A 185 5.94 -7.22 -9.53
CA ASP A 185 7.36 -6.86 -9.51
C ASP A 185 7.51 -5.34 -9.58
N ARG A 186 8.07 -4.78 -8.51
CA ARG A 186 8.37 -3.34 -8.39
C ARG A 186 9.82 -3.15 -7.98
N PRO A 187 10.44 -2.04 -8.35
CA PRO A 187 11.72 -1.67 -7.74
C PRO A 187 11.58 -1.72 -6.22
N HIS A 188 12.43 -2.41 -5.51
CA HIS A 188 12.36 -2.57 -4.05
C HIS A 188 11.23 -3.46 -3.51
N ALA A 189 10.54 -4.22 -4.37
CA ALA A 189 9.58 -5.24 -3.95
C ALA A 189 10.27 -6.32 -3.11
N ARG A 190 9.52 -6.90 -2.17
CA ARG A 190 9.98 -8.05 -1.39
C ARG A 190 9.38 -9.32 -1.95
N SER A 191 10.18 -10.05 -2.72
CA SER A 191 9.74 -11.25 -3.39
C SER A 191 9.54 -12.42 -2.42
N GLY A 192 8.59 -13.30 -2.73
CA GLY A 192 8.26 -14.50 -1.97
C GLY A 192 7.25 -15.36 -2.72
N PRO A 193 6.67 -16.39 -2.09
CA PRO A 193 5.63 -17.21 -2.70
C PRO A 193 4.39 -16.42 -3.06
N ALA A 194 3.83 -16.68 -4.26
CA ALA A 194 2.54 -16.15 -4.71
C ALA A 194 1.95 -17.12 -5.76
N ASP A 195 0.61 -17.13 -5.87
CA ASP A 195 -0.09 -17.97 -6.88
C ASP A 195 0.15 -17.44 -8.29
N HIS A 196 0.24 -16.14 -8.44
CA HIS A 196 0.56 -15.46 -9.69
C HIS A 196 1.68 -14.45 -9.50
N ARG A 197 2.48 -14.25 -10.55
CA ARG A 197 3.50 -13.21 -10.64
C ARG A 197 3.31 -12.42 -11.91
N VAL A 198 3.36 -11.11 -11.80
CA VAL A 198 3.26 -10.18 -12.93
C VAL A 198 4.37 -9.12 -12.83
N ALA A 199 4.85 -8.68 -13.97
CA ALA A 199 5.90 -7.66 -14.03
C ALA A 199 5.39 -6.28 -13.60
N ASP A 200 4.09 -6.02 -13.81
CA ASP A 200 3.44 -4.74 -13.53
C ASP A 200 1.91 -4.92 -13.50
N LEU A 201 1.16 -3.86 -13.28
CA LEU A 201 -0.31 -3.92 -13.27
C LEU A 201 -0.91 -4.12 -14.68
N GLU A 202 -0.18 -3.80 -15.76
CA GLU A 202 -0.58 -4.14 -17.13
C GLU A 202 -0.62 -5.65 -17.31
N GLY A 203 0.40 -6.36 -16.79
CA GLY A 203 0.43 -7.82 -16.75
C GLY A 203 -0.73 -8.40 -15.95
N LEU A 204 -1.11 -7.77 -14.82
CA LEU A 204 -2.28 -8.17 -14.04
C LEU A 204 -3.57 -7.96 -14.85
N ALA A 205 -3.74 -6.82 -15.53
CA ALA A 205 -4.91 -6.55 -16.36
C ALA A 205 -5.05 -7.58 -17.48
N ALA A 206 -3.93 -8.00 -18.10
CA ALA A 206 -3.93 -9.07 -19.08
C ALA A 206 -4.27 -10.44 -18.47
N LEU A 207 -3.86 -10.72 -17.25
CA LEU A 207 -4.15 -11.97 -16.54
C LEU A 207 -5.64 -12.10 -16.21
N VAL A 208 -6.27 -11.05 -15.66
CA VAL A 208 -7.68 -11.10 -15.25
C VAL A 208 -8.66 -10.98 -16.41
N GLY A 209 -8.23 -10.44 -17.56
CA GLY A 209 -9.03 -10.30 -18.77
C GLY A 209 -9.18 -11.60 -19.60
N ARG A 210 -8.44 -12.65 -19.25
CA ARG A 210 -8.53 -13.97 -19.89
C ARG A 210 -9.67 -14.77 -19.28
#